data_b33f44f97703605d8efee7fe4f521a50
#
_entry.id   b33f44f97703605d8efee7fe4f521a50
#
_cell.length_a   1.000
_cell.length_b   1.000
_cell.length_c   1.000
_cell.angle_alpha   90.00
_cell.angle_beta   90.00
_cell.angle_gamma   90.00
#
_symmetry.space_group_name_H-M   'P 1'
#
loop_
_entity.id
_entity.type
_entity.pdbx_description
1 polymer ?
#
loop_
_entity_poly.entity_id
_entity_poly.type
_entity_poly.pdbx_seq_one_letter_code
_entity_poly.pdbx_strand_id
1 'polypeptide(L)'
;GSEMCIRDRCKSCIDGGFTSVMIDASSKSFEDNIALTRKVVEYAHDHGVVVEAELGTLAGVEDDVKVEHGQEMYTHPEEVEEFVTRTGCDSLAIAIGTSHGAYKFKPGQKPQLHFEVLEECSKRLPGFPIVLHGASSVPQEFVKEINQFGGNMPDAIGIPEEQLAKAAKMAVCKINIDSDIRLPMTASIRKYFAEHPDHFDPRQYLKPARAAVKAMVAHKIVDVLGLSLIHISEPTR
;
A
#
# COMPACT_ATOMS: atom_id res chain seq x y z
N GLY A 1 20.92 -2.54 0.57
CA GLY A 1 21.02 -3.83 1.21
C GLY A 1 21.25 -4.93 0.19
N SER A 2 22.06 -5.94 0.53
CA SER A 2 22.31 -7.06 -0.37
C SER A 2 21.04 -7.90 -0.55
N GLU A 3 20.92 -8.61 -1.68
CA GLU A 3 19.83 -9.56 -1.98
C GLU A 3 19.57 -10.57 -0.84
N MET A 4 20.60 -10.94 -0.12
CA MET A 4 20.48 -11.78 1.08
C MET A 4 19.62 -11.15 2.17
N CYS A 5 19.63 -9.82 2.34
CA CYS A 5 18.87 -9.17 3.40
C CYS A 5 17.34 -9.28 3.22
N ILE A 6 16.82 -9.15 2.01
CA ILE A 6 15.34 -9.18 1.75
C ILE A 6 14.81 -10.60 1.96
N ARG A 7 15.45 -11.60 1.35
CA ARG A 7 15.09 -13.00 1.54
C ARG A 7 15.20 -13.42 3.00
N ASP A 8 16.28 -13.04 3.68
CA ASP A 8 16.54 -13.44 5.06
C ASP A 8 15.56 -12.76 6.03
N ARG A 9 15.06 -11.54 5.72
CA ARG A 9 13.93 -10.91 6.44
C ARG A 9 12.65 -11.74 6.31
N CYS A 10 12.27 -12.15 5.09
CA CYS A 10 11.10 -13.00 4.89
C CYS A 10 11.20 -14.29 5.70
N LYS A 11 12.35 -14.97 5.66
CA LYS A 11 12.59 -16.18 6.46
C LYS A 11 12.49 -15.90 7.96
N SER A 12 13.11 -14.85 8.47
CA SER A 12 13.03 -14.46 9.87
C SER A 12 11.60 -14.14 10.32
N CYS A 13 10.79 -13.54 9.46
CA CYS A 13 9.37 -13.29 9.73
C CYS A 13 8.58 -14.61 9.81
N ILE A 14 8.82 -15.53 8.87
CA ILE A 14 8.20 -16.86 8.86
C ILE A 14 8.57 -17.63 10.13
N ASP A 15 9.85 -17.67 10.48
CA ASP A 15 10.36 -18.29 11.70
C ASP A 15 9.79 -17.63 12.97
N GLY A 16 9.49 -16.32 12.90
CA GLY A 16 8.83 -15.55 13.95
C GLY A 16 7.31 -15.73 14.04
N GLY A 17 6.70 -16.57 13.18
CA GLY A 17 5.28 -16.93 13.23
C GLY A 17 4.36 -16.05 12.40
N PHE A 18 4.87 -15.26 11.45
CA PHE A 18 4.02 -14.56 10.48
C PHE A 18 3.36 -15.54 9.52
N THR A 19 2.08 -15.35 9.26
CA THR A 19 1.27 -16.22 8.38
C THR A 19 1.23 -15.74 6.92
N SER A 20 1.77 -14.57 6.65
CA SER A 20 1.93 -13.98 5.32
C SER A 20 3.19 -13.13 5.28
N VAL A 21 3.92 -13.18 4.19
CA VAL A 21 5.10 -12.35 3.93
C VAL A 21 5.04 -11.75 2.54
N MET A 22 5.78 -10.67 2.33
CA MET A 22 5.96 -10.06 1.03
C MET A 22 7.43 -10.03 0.64
N ILE A 23 7.70 -10.33 -0.63
CA ILE A 23 9.00 -10.15 -1.27
C ILE A 23 8.87 -9.14 -2.40
N ASP A 24 9.51 -7.97 -2.26
CA ASP A 24 9.66 -7.01 -3.33
C ASP A 24 11.06 -7.11 -3.94
N ALA A 25 11.13 -7.68 -5.13
CA ALA A 25 12.32 -7.73 -5.96
C ALA A 25 12.10 -7.01 -7.31
N SER A 26 11.11 -6.13 -7.40
CA SER A 26 10.70 -5.43 -8.62
C SER A 26 11.78 -4.50 -9.19
N SER A 27 12.72 -4.06 -8.36
CA SER A 27 13.89 -3.27 -8.78
C SER A 27 14.96 -4.05 -9.54
N LYS A 28 14.83 -5.38 -9.64
CA LYS A 28 15.75 -6.27 -10.34
C LYS A 28 15.29 -6.57 -11.77
N SER A 29 16.11 -7.31 -12.52
CA SER A 29 15.66 -7.88 -13.79
C SER A 29 14.49 -8.84 -13.58
N PHE A 30 13.66 -9.04 -14.60
CA PHE A 30 12.52 -9.97 -14.55
C PHE A 30 12.96 -11.37 -14.10
N GLU A 31 14.04 -11.90 -14.63
CA GLU A 31 14.58 -13.20 -14.27
C GLU A 31 15.09 -13.27 -12.83
N ASP A 32 15.78 -12.22 -12.36
CA ASP A 32 16.27 -12.16 -10.99
C ASP A 32 15.12 -12.02 -9.99
N ASN A 33 14.09 -11.25 -10.35
CA ASN A 33 12.86 -11.12 -9.55
C ASN A 33 12.19 -12.50 -9.40
N ILE A 34 11.98 -13.22 -10.51
CA ILE A 34 11.44 -14.59 -10.49
C ILE A 34 12.29 -15.51 -9.62
N ALA A 35 13.62 -15.52 -9.82
CA ALA A 35 14.51 -16.41 -9.11
C ALA A 35 14.51 -16.17 -7.59
N LEU A 36 14.46 -14.88 -7.18
CA LEU A 36 14.44 -14.52 -5.77
C LEU A 36 13.08 -14.79 -5.13
N THR A 37 11.99 -14.37 -5.79
CA THR A 37 10.62 -14.60 -5.34
C THR A 37 10.34 -16.10 -5.16
N ARG A 38 10.70 -16.92 -6.12
CA ARG A 38 10.54 -18.38 -6.03
C ARG A 38 11.21 -18.99 -4.82
N LYS A 39 12.44 -18.57 -4.47
CA LYS A 39 13.16 -19.06 -3.29
C LYS A 39 12.42 -18.71 -1.98
N VAL A 40 11.75 -17.56 -1.93
CA VAL A 40 10.93 -17.17 -0.77
C VAL A 40 9.65 -17.98 -0.74
N VAL A 41 8.99 -18.16 -1.88
CA VAL A 41 7.75 -18.94 -1.99
C VAL A 41 7.98 -20.39 -1.57
N GLU A 42 9.03 -21.04 -2.08
CA GLU A 42 9.36 -22.42 -1.70
C GLU A 42 9.53 -22.55 -0.17
N TYR A 43 10.28 -21.65 0.45
CA TYR A 43 10.47 -21.67 1.89
C TYR A 43 9.17 -21.39 2.67
N ALA A 44 8.40 -20.39 2.23
CA ALA A 44 7.17 -20.00 2.89
C ALA A 44 6.09 -21.10 2.82
N HIS A 45 5.92 -21.71 1.65
CA HIS A 45 4.94 -22.78 1.46
C HIS A 45 5.27 -24.02 2.27
N ASP A 46 6.56 -24.36 2.46
CA ASP A 46 6.98 -25.44 3.35
C ASP A 46 6.59 -25.20 4.82
N HIS A 47 6.30 -23.92 5.19
CA HIS A 47 5.85 -23.51 6.52
C HIS A 47 4.36 -23.15 6.57
N GLY A 48 3.62 -23.34 5.47
CA GLY A 48 2.20 -22.99 5.38
C GLY A 48 1.92 -21.47 5.37
N VAL A 49 2.88 -20.66 4.90
CA VAL A 49 2.83 -19.19 4.85
C VAL A 49 2.63 -18.73 3.41
N VAL A 50 1.70 -17.78 3.19
CA VAL A 50 1.44 -17.20 1.87
C VAL A 50 2.41 -16.09 1.53
N VAL A 51 2.67 -15.88 0.24
CA VAL A 51 3.65 -14.91 -0.27
C VAL A 51 3.01 -13.94 -1.26
N GLU A 52 3.14 -12.65 -0.97
CA GLU A 52 2.89 -11.57 -1.92
C GLU A 52 4.19 -11.23 -2.64
N ALA A 53 4.10 -11.02 -3.96
CA ALA A 53 5.22 -10.55 -4.78
C ALA A 53 4.87 -9.24 -5.47
N GLU A 54 5.84 -8.59 -6.12
CA GLU A 54 5.66 -7.33 -6.84
C GLU A 54 6.27 -7.39 -8.24
N LEU A 55 5.53 -6.86 -9.22
CA LEU A 55 5.96 -6.71 -10.61
C LEU A 55 5.64 -5.30 -11.11
N GLY A 56 6.66 -4.65 -11.70
CA GLY A 56 6.66 -3.22 -11.98
C GLY A 56 7.25 -2.43 -10.81
N THR A 57 7.66 -1.19 -11.05
CA THR A 57 8.36 -0.36 -10.05
C THR A 57 7.57 0.90 -9.77
N LEU A 58 7.26 1.14 -8.51
CA LEU A 58 6.57 2.35 -8.07
C LEU A 58 7.55 3.50 -7.81
N ALA A 59 7.16 4.72 -8.18
CA ALA A 59 7.89 5.92 -7.78
C ALA A 59 7.69 6.23 -6.28
N GLY A 60 8.59 7.03 -5.71
CA GLY A 60 8.51 7.53 -4.34
C GLY A 60 9.57 6.96 -3.41
N VAL A 61 9.33 7.12 -2.11
CA VAL A 61 10.24 6.66 -1.05
C VAL A 61 9.49 5.70 -0.16
N GLU A 62 10.01 4.49 -0.04
CA GLU A 62 9.57 3.48 0.89
C GLU A 62 10.79 2.92 1.63
N ASP A 63 10.79 3.06 2.96
CA ASP A 63 11.93 2.73 3.83
C ASP A 63 13.25 3.29 3.29
N ASP A 64 14.17 2.41 2.87
CA ASP A 64 15.50 2.75 2.34
C ASP A 64 15.53 2.83 0.80
N VAL A 65 14.41 2.60 0.11
CA VAL A 65 14.31 2.59 -1.35
C VAL A 65 13.72 3.90 -1.84
N LYS A 66 14.42 4.57 -2.75
CA LYS A 66 13.96 5.77 -3.43
C LYS A 66 13.98 5.56 -4.93
N VAL A 67 12.80 5.65 -5.55
CA VAL A 67 12.64 5.67 -7.02
C VAL A 67 12.22 7.08 -7.43
N GLU A 68 13.00 7.72 -8.30
CA GLU A 68 12.70 9.07 -8.78
C GLU A 68 11.54 9.04 -9.77
N HIS A 69 10.72 10.09 -9.75
CA HIS A 69 9.64 10.25 -10.73
C HIS A 69 10.19 10.23 -12.16
N GLY A 70 9.62 9.38 -13.01
CA GLY A 70 10.07 9.13 -14.38
C GLY A 70 10.98 7.91 -14.51
N GLN A 71 11.30 7.23 -13.40
CA GLN A 71 11.99 5.94 -13.37
C GLN A 71 11.04 4.78 -12.98
N GLU A 72 9.77 5.10 -12.69
CA GLU A 72 8.74 4.10 -12.48
C GLU A 72 8.48 3.30 -13.75
N MET A 73 8.33 2.00 -13.61
CA MET A 73 7.94 1.09 -14.68
C MET A 73 6.60 0.46 -14.36
N TYR A 74 5.60 0.73 -15.20
CA TYR A 74 4.31 0.05 -15.08
C TYR A 74 4.48 -1.45 -15.32
N THR A 75 3.63 -2.22 -14.69
CA THR A 75 3.58 -3.67 -14.93
C THR A 75 3.25 -3.93 -16.41
N HIS A 76 4.02 -4.79 -17.04
CA HIS A 76 3.74 -5.30 -18.37
C HIS A 76 2.75 -6.47 -18.27
N PRO A 77 1.49 -6.32 -18.72
CA PRO A 77 0.48 -7.36 -18.54
C PRO A 77 0.86 -8.71 -19.16
N GLU A 78 1.66 -8.71 -20.22
CA GLU A 78 2.15 -9.92 -20.89
C GLU A 78 3.10 -10.75 -20.01
N GLU A 79 3.70 -10.17 -18.99
CA GLU A 79 4.66 -10.84 -18.09
C GLU A 79 3.99 -11.48 -16.85
N VAL A 80 2.78 -11.03 -16.48
CA VAL A 80 2.16 -11.44 -15.19
C VAL A 80 1.87 -12.94 -15.11
N GLU A 81 1.43 -13.55 -16.22
CA GLU A 81 1.09 -14.98 -16.26
C GLU A 81 2.36 -15.84 -16.10
N GLU A 82 3.43 -15.49 -16.81
CA GLU A 82 4.72 -16.15 -16.69
C GLU A 82 5.30 -15.98 -15.28
N PHE A 83 5.25 -14.75 -14.74
CA PHE A 83 5.77 -14.44 -13.42
C PHE A 83 5.07 -15.29 -12.33
N VAL A 84 3.74 -15.28 -12.29
CA VAL A 84 2.96 -16.05 -11.30
C VAL A 84 3.20 -17.55 -11.45
N THR A 85 3.22 -18.05 -12.68
CA THR A 85 3.44 -19.49 -12.94
C THR A 85 4.84 -19.94 -12.49
N ARG A 86 5.87 -19.13 -12.76
CA ARG A 86 7.26 -19.50 -12.44
C ARG A 86 7.62 -19.28 -10.99
N THR A 87 7.00 -18.31 -10.32
CA THR A 87 7.27 -18.02 -8.91
C THR A 87 6.39 -18.84 -7.98
N GLY A 88 5.13 -19.09 -8.33
CA GLY A 88 4.13 -19.70 -7.47
C GLY A 88 3.65 -18.80 -6.33
N CYS A 89 3.80 -17.45 -6.44
CA CYS A 89 3.31 -16.52 -5.43
C CYS A 89 1.77 -16.57 -5.30
N ASP A 90 1.24 -16.17 -4.16
CA ASP A 90 -0.19 -16.27 -3.81
C ASP A 90 -0.96 -14.99 -4.12
N SER A 91 -0.27 -13.85 -4.22
CA SER A 91 -0.81 -12.56 -4.66
C SER A 91 0.26 -11.72 -5.33
N LEU A 92 -0.15 -10.78 -6.18
CA LEU A 92 0.75 -9.96 -6.95
C LEU A 92 0.40 -8.48 -6.84
N ALA A 93 1.34 -7.69 -6.32
CA ALA A 93 1.29 -6.24 -6.41
C ALA A 93 1.71 -5.79 -7.81
N ILE A 94 0.90 -4.92 -8.42
CA ILE A 94 1.14 -4.37 -9.76
C ILE A 94 1.28 -2.85 -9.74
N ALA A 95 2.12 -2.33 -10.61
CA ALA A 95 2.34 -0.90 -10.79
C ALA A 95 1.43 -0.35 -11.90
N ILE A 96 0.46 0.46 -11.53
CA ILE A 96 -0.52 1.07 -12.46
C ILE A 96 -0.62 2.58 -12.30
N GLY A 97 0.42 3.25 -11.80
CA GLY A 97 0.46 4.71 -11.61
C GLY A 97 0.25 5.16 -10.17
N THR A 98 0.30 4.26 -9.19
CA THR A 98 0.42 4.61 -7.78
C THR A 98 1.85 5.00 -7.43
N SER A 99 2.06 5.64 -6.27
CA SER A 99 3.37 6.07 -5.80
C SER A 99 3.42 6.07 -4.28
N HIS A 100 4.57 5.81 -3.68
CA HIS A 100 4.74 5.81 -2.23
C HIS A 100 4.80 7.23 -1.63
N GLY A 101 4.38 7.38 -0.37
CA GLY A 101 4.45 8.61 0.39
C GLY A 101 3.27 9.57 0.17
N ALA A 102 3.36 10.79 0.73
CA ALA A 102 2.33 11.83 0.64
C ALA A 102 2.58 12.85 -0.48
N TYR A 103 3.76 12.84 -1.07
CA TYR A 103 4.19 13.73 -2.17
C TYR A 103 4.35 12.94 -3.46
N LYS A 104 3.25 12.34 -3.90
CA LYS A 104 3.23 11.35 -4.98
C LYS A 104 3.35 11.96 -6.37
N PHE A 105 2.97 13.22 -6.53
CA PHE A 105 2.83 13.87 -7.84
C PHE A 105 3.37 15.30 -7.80
N LYS A 106 3.81 15.82 -8.94
CA LYS A 106 4.24 17.21 -9.05
C LYS A 106 3.04 18.15 -8.89
N PRO A 107 3.24 19.38 -8.37
CA PRO A 107 2.19 20.39 -8.29
C PRO A 107 1.48 20.57 -9.64
N GLY A 108 0.13 20.52 -9.63
CA GLY A 108 -0.68 20.61 -10.83
C GLY A 108 -0.88 19.32 -11.63
N GLN A 109 -0.20 18.26 -11.30
CA GLN A 109 -0.42 16.94 -11.88
C GLN A 109 -1.69 16.31 -11.31
N LYS A 110 -2.55 15.74 -12.17
CA LYS A 110 -3.72 14.96 -11.74
C LYS A 110 -3.33 13.49 -11.67
N PRO A 111 -3.40 12.87 -10.49
CA PRO A 111 -3.15 11.44 -10.36
C PRO A 111 -4.14 10.65 -11.21
N GLN A 112 -3.65 9.71 -12.00
CA GLN A 112 -4.49 8.85 -12.82
C GLN A 112 -3.93 7.44 -12.82
N LEU A 113 -4.80 6.46 -12.47
CA LEU A 113 -4.46 5.05 -12.57
C LEU A 113 -4.67 4.53 -13.99
N HIS A 114 -3.78 3.68 -14.44
CA HIS A 114 -3.82 2.99 -15.72
C HIS A 114 -4.71 1.74 -15.63
N PHE A 115 -6.01 1.95 -15.68
CA PHE A 115 -7.00 0.88 -15.57
C PHE A 115 -6.92 -0.15 -16.69
N GLU A 116 -6.43 0.24 -17.86
CA GLU A 116 -6.15 -0.67 -18.98
C GLU A 116 -5.12 -1.75 -18.62
N VAL A 117 -4.11 -1.41 -17.83
CA VAL A 117 -3.13 -2.38 -17.31
C VAL A 117 -3.79 -3.34 -16.33
N LEU A 118 -4.59 -2.81 -15.38
CA LEU A 118 -5.32 -3.64 -14.41
C LEU A 118 -6.29 -4.60 -15.11
N GLU A 119 -7.03 -4.11 -16.11
CA GLU A 119 -7.98 -4.91 -16.86
C GLU A 119 -7.30 -6.07 -17.61
N GLU A 120 -6.18 -5.78 -18.26
CA GLU A 120 -5.44 -6.80 -19.01
C GLU A 120 -4.76 -7.81 -18.07
N CYS A 121 -4.18 -7.37 -16.96
CA CYS A 121 -3.65 -8.28 -15.93
C CYS A 121 -4.75 -9.21 -15.37
N SER A 122 -5.93 -8.67 -15.09
CA SER A 122 -7.07 -9.45 -14.60
C SER A 122 -7.59 -10.46 -15.61
N LYS A 123 -7.54 -10.16 -16.89
CA LYS A 123 -7.91 -11.12 -17.97
C LYS A 123 -6.92 -12.27 -18.06
N ARG A 124 -5.63 -12.00 -17.88
CA ARG A 124 -4.57 -13.02 -17.93
C ARG A 124 -4.50 -13.87 -16.66
N LEU A 125 -4.88 -13.30 -15.53
CA LEU A 125 -4.88 -13.93 -14.21
C LEU A 125 -6.31 -13.99 -13.63
N PRO A 126 -7.24 -14.73 -14.23
CA PRO A 126 -8.63 -14.74 -13.77
C PRO A 126 -8.74 -15.30 -12.34
N GLY A 127 -9.29 -14.49 -11.42
CA GLY A 127 -9.48 -14.87 -10.03
C GLY A 127 -8.21 -14.86 -9.17
N PHE A 128 -7.07 -14.46 -9.71
CA PHE A 128 -5.83 -14.33 -8.96
C PHE A 128 -5.84 -13.01 -8.13
N PRO A 129 -5.37 -13.03 -6.87
CA PRO A 129 -5.36 -11.85 -6.02
C PRO A 129 -4.39 -10.76 -6.52
N ILE A 130 -4.92 -9.60 -6.90
CA ILE A 130 -4.15 -8.42 -7.31
C ILE A 130 -4.14 -7.39 -6.19
N VAL A 131 -2.98 -6.78 -5.95
CA VAL A 131 -2.71 -5.83 -4.87
C VAL A 131 -2.27 -4.49 -5.45
N LEU A 132 -2.64 -3.38 -4.80
CA LEU A 132 -2.11 -2.04 -5.07
C LEU A 132 -1.34 -1.52 -3.87
N HIS A 133 -0.09 -1.16 -4.11
CA HIS A 133 0.77 -0.42 -3.19
C HIS A 133 0.75 1.08 -3.49
N GLY A 134 1.28 1.89 -2.57
CA GLY A 134 1.39 3.33 -2.76
C GLY A 134 0.05 4.05 -3.02
N ALA A 135 -1.06 3.53 -2.51
CA ALA A 135 -2.42 3.90 -2.88
C ALA A 135 -3.11 4.87 -1.91
N SER A 136 -2.38 5.51 -0.99
CA SER A 136 -2.97 6.52 -0.08
C SER A 136 -3.57 7.68 -0.86
N SER A 137 -4.76 8.16 -0.44
CA SER A 137 -5.48 9.25 -1.08
C SER A 137 -5.05 10.64 -0.61
N VAL A 138 -4.34 10.70 0.53
CA VAL A 138 -3.85 11.96 1.12
C VAL A 138 -5.00 12.98 1.28
N PRO A 139 -6.00 12.72 2.16
CA PRO A 139 -7.18 13.55 2.29
C PRO A 139 -6.81 14.98 2.66
N GLN A 140 -7.25 15.93 1.84
CA GLN A 140 -6.83 17.32 1.89
C GLN A 140 -7.30 18.07 3.14
N GLU A 141 -8.34 17.61 3.80
CA GLU A 141 -8.81 18.14 5.07
C GLU A 141 -7.74 18.03 6.17
N PHE A 142 -7.07 16.88 6.28
CA PHE A 142 -6.00 16.68 7.26
C PHE A 142 -4.73 17.43 6.88
N VAL A 143 -4.41 17.54 5.61
CA VAL A 143 -3.27 18.37 5.13
C VAL A 143 -3.49 19.84 5.53
N LYS A 144 -4.71 20.37 5.33
CA LYS A 144 -5.08 21.72 5.73
C LYS A 144 -5.00 21.90 7.25
N GLU A 145 -5.55 20.96 8.03
CA GLU A 145 -5.51 21.01 9.49
C GLU A 145 -4.07 20.93 10.01
N ILE A 146 -3.22 20.06 9.46
CA ILE A 146 -1.80 20.00 9.80
C ILE A 146 -1.12 21.34 9.55
N ASN A 147 -1.33 21.94 8.39
CA ASN A 147 -0.72 23.23 8.04
C ASN A 147 -1.25 24.38 8.93
N GLN A 148 -2.54 24.37 9.28
CA GLN A 148 -3.14 25.34 10.19
C GLN A 148 -2.51 25.31 11.58
N PHE A 149 -2.13 24.13 12.07
CA PHE A 149 -1.54 23.95 13.40
C PHE A 149 -0.02 23.73 13.36
N GLY A 150 0.68 24.52 12.51
CA GLY A 150 2.13 24.63 12.49
C GLY A 150 2.85 23.53 11.69
N GLY A 151 2.14 22.81 10.83
CA GLY A 151 2.74 21.92 9.84
C GLY A 151 3.18 22.68 8.58
N ASN A 152 3.87 21.96 7.69
CA ASN A 152 4.27 22.46 6.37
C ASN A 152 4.20 21.33 5.33
N MET A 153 3.00 21.14 4.77
CA MET A 153 2.73 20.15 3.73
C MET A 153 2.04 20.82 2.53
N PRO A 154 2.76 21.67 1.75
CA PRO A 154 2.11 22.52 0.73
C PRO A 154 1.56 21.72 -0.45
N ASP A 155 2.24 20.66 -0.88
CA ASP A 155 1.97 19.97 -2.14
C ASP A 155 1.63 18.48 -1.95
N ALA A 156 1.20 18.11 -0.75
CA ALA A 156 0.83 16.72 -0.46
C ALA A 156 -0.45 16.35 -1.22
N ILE A 157 -0.37 15.33 -2.08
CA ILE A 157 -1.48 14.84 -2.90
C ILE A 157 -1.36 13.32 -3.09
N GLY A 158 -2.49 12.62 -3.13
CA GLY A 158 -2.56 11.18 -3.31
C GLY A 158 -3.52 10.75 -4.42
N ILE A 159 -3.84 9.47 -4.47
CA ILE A 159 -4.75 8.90 -5.45
C ILE A 159 -6.20 9.26 -5.09
N PRO A 160 -7.01 9.77 -6.03
CA PRO A 160 -8.42 10.02 -5.80
C PRO A 160 -9.17 8.76 -5.35
N GLU A 161 -10.00 8.88 -4.32
CA GLU A 161 -10.71 7.72 -3.73
C GLU A 161 -11.66 7.03 -4.70
N GLU A 162 -12.26 7.78 -5.62
CA GLU A 162 -13.10 7.23 -6.69
C GLU A 162 -12.32 6.29 -7.64
N GLN A 163 -11.02 6.53 -7.85
CA GLN A 163 -10.19 5.63 -8.63
C GLN A 163 -9.86 4.36 -7.85
N LEU A 164 -9.62 4.46 -6.54
CA LEU A 164 -9.44 3.30 -5.66
C LEU A 164 -10.71 2.45 -5.59
N ALA A 165 -11.86 3.10 -5.42
CA ALA A 165 -13.16 2.42 -5.43
C ALA A 165 -13.44 1.70 -6.77
N LYS A 166 -13.03 2.30 -7.89
CA LYS A 166 -13.12 1.66 -9.21
C LYS A 166 -12.19 0.45 -9.30
N ALA A 167 -10.94 0.56 -8.87
CA ALA A 167 -9.97 -0.55 -8.87
C ALA A 167 -10.46 -1.74 -8.03
N ALA A 168 -11.00 -1.46 -6.83
CA ALA A 168 -11.58 -2.49 -5.94
C ALA A 168 -12.78 -3.22 -6.56
N LYS A 169 -13.59 -2.54 -7.38
CA LYS A 169 -14.72 -3.16 -8.10
C LYS A 169 -14.29 -3.98 -9.32
N MET A 170 -13.06 -3.80 -9.81
CA MET A 170 -12.54 -4.55 -10.95
C MET A 170 -11.90 -5.86 -10.51
N ALA A 171 -10.67 -5.81 -10.01
CA ALA A 171 -9.90 -7.02 -9.70
C ALA A 171 -8.99 -6.85 -8.48
N VAL A 172 -8.86 -5.64 -7.94
CA VAL A 172 -7.99 -5.40 -6.79
C VAL A 172 -8.66 -5.90 -5.51
N CYS A 173 -8.00 -6.83 -4.83
CA CYS A 173 -8.49 -7.43 -3.58
C CYS A 173 -7.83 -6.88 -2.32
N LYS A 174 -6.71 -6.16 -2.45
CA LYS A 174 -5.97 -5.53 -1.36
C LYS A 174 -5.43 -4.18 -1.80
N ILE A 175 -5.60 -3.15 -0.97
CA ILE A 175 -5.07 -1.80 -1.21
C ILE A 175 -4.27 -1.38 0.02
N ASN A 176 -2.98 -1.13 -0.15
CA ASN A 176 -2.10 -0.69 0.93
C ASN A 176 -2.16 0.83 1.06
N ILE A 177 -2.45 1.30 2.27
CA ILE A 177 -2.45 2.71 2.65
C ILE A 177 -1.63 2.91 3.92
N ASP A 178 -0.87 4.00 4.00
CA ASP A 178 -0.11 4.40 5.17
C ASP A 178 -0.33 5.89 5.49
N SER A 179 -0.09 6.78 4.54
CA SER A 179 -0.25 8.23 4.74
C SER A 179 -1.66 8.59 5.21
N ASP A 180 -2.69 7.88 4.74
CA ASP A 180 -4.09 8.11 5.14
C ASP A 180 -4.38 7.79 6.61
N ILE A 181 -3.51 7.01 7.27
CA ILE A 181 -3.57 6.75 8.71
C ILE A 181 -2.74 7.76 9.49
N ARG A 182 -1.57 8.12 8.97
CA ARG A 182 -0.66 9.09 9.62
C ARG A 182 -1.23 10.50 9.66
N LEU A 183 -1.89 10.93 8.59
CA LEU A 183 -2.44 12.29 8.46
C LEU A 183 -3.49 12.64 9.54
N PRO A 184 -4.58 11.87 9.74
CA PRO A 184 -5.56 12.18 10.78
C PRO A 184 -4.97 12.12 12.19
N MET A 185 -4.03 11.20 12.44
CA MET A 185 -3.33 11.13 13.72
C MET A 185 -2.51 12.41 13.96
N THR A 186 -1.70 12.80 12.99
CA THR A 186 -0.83 14.00 13.09
C THR A 186 -1.65 15.28 13.19
N ALA A 187 -2.70 15.43 12.39
CA ALA A 187 -3.60 16.58 12.43
C ALA A 187 -4.24 16.74 13.82
N SER A 188 -4.81 15.66 14.33
CA SER A 188 -5.45 15.65 15.65
C SER A 188 -4.48 15.97 16.78
N ILE A 189 -3.25 15.43 16.76
CA ILE A 189 -2.24 15.72 17.80
C ILE A 189 -1.78 17.18 17.74
N ARG A 190 -1.50 17.72 16.54
CA ARG A 190 -1.10 19.11 16.38
C ARG A 190 -2.17 20.07 16.86
N LYS A 191 -3.42 19.86 16.47
CA LYS A 191 -4.58 20.63 16.93
C LYS A 191 -4.71 20.57 18.44
N TYR A 192 -4.64 19.37 19.02
CA TYR A 192 -4.76 19.18 20.45
C TYR A 192 -3.71 19.99 21.23
N PHE A 193 -2.46 19.98 20.84
CA PHE A 193 -1.40 20.74 21.52
C PHE A 193 -1.57 22.25 21.36
N ALA A 194 -2.12 22.71 20.24
CA ALA A 194 -2.43 24.12 20.05
C ALA A 194 -3.59 24.61 20.94
N GLU A 195 -4.62 23.76 21.12
CA GLU A 195 -5.80 24.08 21.93
C GLU A 195 -5.61 23.83 23.44
N HIS A 196 -4.66 22.96 23.81
CA HIS A 196 -4.38 22.56 25.21
C HIS A 196 -2.87 22.58 25.50
N PRO A 197 -2.26 23.76 25.53
CA PRO A 197 -0.78 23.90 25.64
C PRO A 197 -0.21 23.41 26.98
N ASP A 198 -1.04 23.29 28.02
CA ASP A 198 -0.68 22.79 29.35
C ASP A 198 -0.82 21.27 29.51
N HIS A 199 -1.41 20.57 28.50
CA HIS A 199 -1.59 19.13 28.55
C HIS A 199 -0.35 18.39 28.05
N PHE A 200 0.12 17.42 28.83
CA PHE A 200 1.32 16.62 28.53
C PHE A 200 1.12 15.10 28.63
N ASP A 201 -0.04 14.64 29.14
CA ASP A 201 -0.33 13.21 29.25
C ASP A 201 -0.68 12.61 27.89
N PRO A 202 0.07 11.58 27.39
CA PRO A 202 -0.22 10.92 26.12
C PRO A 202 -1.65 10.41 25.98
N ARG A 203 -2.28 9.98 27.05
CA ARG A 203 -3.67 9.52 27.02
C ARG A 203 -4.65 10.60 26.57
N GLN A 204 -4.35 11.87 26.83
CA GLN A 204 -5.19 13.01 26.47
C GLN A 204 -5.12 13.29 24.97
N TYR A 205 -3.94 13.41 24.38
CA TYR A 205 -3.79 13.74 22.95
C TYR A 205 -3.87 12.53 22.03
N LEU A 206 -3.56 11.31 22.49
CA LEU A 206 -3.72 10.11 21.70
C LEU A 206 -5.17 9.61 21.61
N LYS A 207 -6.02 9.97 22.59
CA LYS A 207 -7.44 9.57 22.56
C LYS A 207 -8.18 10.16 21.33
N PRO A 208 -8.18 11.47 21.06
CA PRO A 208 -8.77 12.03 19.85
C PRO A 208 -8.05 11.57 18.59
N ALA A 209 -6.72 11.40 18.61
CA ALA A 209 -5.97 10.89 17.48
C ALA A 209 -6.41 9.47 17.07
N ARG A 210 -6.61 8.57 18.03
CA ARG A 210 -7.16 7.24 17.77
C ARG A 210 -8.58 7.28 17.20
N ALA A 211 -9.41 8.22 17.68
CA ALA A 211 -10.77 8.38 17.16
C ALA A 211 -10.74 8.85 15.70
N ALA A 212 -9.86 9.77 15.35
CA ALA A 212 -9.68 10.25 13.98
C ALA A 212 -9.21 9.11 13.04
N VAL A 213 -8.22 8.31 13.46
CA VAL A 213 -7.76 7.13 12.70
C VAL A 213 -8.89 6.11 12.54
N LYS A 214 -9.67 5.84 13.60
CA LYS A 214 -10.82 4.92 13.52
C LYS A 214 -11.86 5.39 12.50
N ALA A 215 -12.16 6.69 12.48
CA ALA A 215 -13.11 7.27 11.53
C ALA A 215 -12.58 7.13 10.08
N MET A 216 -11.29 7.41 9.86
CA MET A 216 -10.66 7.24 8.56
C MET A 216 -10.70 5.79 8.06
N VAL A 217 -10.35 4.83 8.91
CA VAL A 217 -10.40 3.41 8.53
C VAL A 217 -11.83 2.97 8.23
N ALA A 218 -12.81 3.40 9.02
CA ALA A 218 -14.22 3.12 8.75
C ALA A 218 -14.68 3.69 7.41
N HIS A 219 -14.31 4.94 7.10
CA HIS A 219 -14.57 5.56 5.80
C HIS A 219 -13.97 4.74 4.65
N LYS A 220 -12.70 4.32 4.75
CA LYS A 220 -12.07 3.49 3.72
C LYS A 220 -12.79 2.17 3.49
N ILE A 221 -13.19 1.50 4.57
CA ILE A 221 -13.90 0.21 4.48
C ILE A 221 -15.28 0.39 3.82
N VAL A 222 -16.06 1.35 4.29
CA VAL A 222 -17.47 1.50 3.90
C VAL A 222 -17.61 2.27 2.57
N ASP A 223 -17.00 3.44 2.49
CA ASP A 223 -17.27 4.40 1.40
C ASP A 223 -16.35 4.17 0.19
N VAL A 224 -15.08 3.77 0.42
CA VAL A 224 -14.12 3.56 -0.66
C VAL A 224 -14.16 2.11 -1.16
N LEU A 225 -14.03 1.13 -0.27
CA LEU A 225 -14.06 -0.28 -0.65
C LEU A 225 -15.46 -0.84 -0.84
N GLY A 226 -16.50 -0.16 -0.33
CA GLY A 226 -17.89 -0.58 -0.44
C GLY A 226 -18.20 -1.85 0.37
N LEU A 227 -17.41 -2.16 1.39
CA LEU A 227 -17.61 -3.33 2.23
C LEU A 227 -18.74 -3.06 3.23
N SER A 228 -19.79 -3.88 3.23
CA SER A 228 -20.85 -3.81 4.22
C SER A 228 -20.42 -4.46 5.53
N LEU A 229 -20.94 -3.96 6.65
CA LEU A 229 -20.72 -4.54 7.99
C LEU A 229 -21.15 -6.03 8.11
N ILE A 230 -21.94 -6.52 7.18
CA ILE A 230 -22.39 -7.93 7.12
C ILE A 230 -21.20 -8.87 6.88
N HIS A 231 -20.17 -8.42 6.16
CA HIS A 231 -18.97 -9.24 5.93
C HIS A 231 -17.97 -9.26 7.10
N ILE A 232 -18.17 -8.43 8.12
CA ILE A 232 -17.32 -8.36 9.31
C ILE A 232 -17.82 -9.30 10.44
N SER A 233 -19.05 -9.81 10.35
CA SER A 233 -19.71 -10.58 11.41
C SER A 233 -19.47 -12.08 11.38
N GLU A 234 -18.84 -12.62 10.34
CA GLU A 234 -18.48 -14.04 10.28
C GLU A 234 -16.95 -14.20 10.39
N PRO A 235 -16.43 -14.71 11.53
CA PRO A 235 -15.03 -15.12 11.57
C PRO A 235 -14.86 -16.28 10.60
N THR A 236 -14.03 -16.09 9.60
CA THR A 236 -13.54 -17.20 8.76
C THR A 236 -12.87 -18.21 9.69
N ARG A 237 -13.50 -19.38 9.81
CA ARG A 237 -12.94 -20.54 10.50
C ARG A 237 -11.87 -21.20 9.66
#